data_f1e66c0ef55b74e0394521d8c2deacc1
#
_entry.id   f1e66c0ef55b74e0394521d8c2deacc1
#
_cell.length_a   1.000
_cell.length_b   1.000
_cell.length_c   1.000
_cell.angle_alpha   90.00
_cell.angle_beta   90.00
_cell.angle_gamma   90.00
#
_symmetry.space_group_name_H-M   'P 1'
#
loop_
_entity.id
_entity.type
_entity.pdbx_description
1 polymer ?
#
loop_
_entity_poly.entity_id
_entity_poly.type
_entity_poly.pdbx_seq_one_letter_code
_entity_poly.pdbx_strand_id
1 'polypeptide(L)'
;LTSTYEAGPDEEHGSGLLWVLLGMMVMSWMLRILDVAILLLGRKAKQVSRRALLAAYGRMWRGMSKRSPFEEGDFARVQAARAAGLSQKELVYGETPLWTALRALRRAGVGEHSNLLDIGCGRGRVLLASAMLGAHSRGVDVLKEHVDFAEDALGELDGVVVEVKDALAVDLTGISHVFLTWTCMSQKTRSRVARHLASADVGTKLLCVSHPPPEQGWRVLWHGRPFFTWGKADLYLAERSEEAENERAA
;
A
#
# COMPACT_ATOMS: atom_id res chain seq x y z
N LEU A 1 -6.85 -58.72 33.43
CA LEU A 1 -5.99 -57.59 33.11
C LEU A 1 -6.57 -56.89 31.86
N THR A 2 -7.54 -56.03 32.09
CA THR A 2 -8.15 -55.16 31.05
C THR A 2 -7.38 -53.86 31.00
N SER A 3 -6.68 -53.63 29.88
CA SER A 3 -6.03 -52.34 29.57
C SER A 3 -7.09 -51.38 29.01
N THR A 4 -7.42 -50.38 29.78
CA THR A 4 -8.19 -49.21 29.28
C THR A 4 -7.24 -48.28 28.55
N TYR A 5 -7.46 -48.14 27.25
CA TYR A 5 -6.80 -47.15 26.40
C TYR A 5 -7.52 -45.83 26.63
N GLU A 6 -6.89 -44.92 27.35
CA GLU A 6 -7.35 -43.50 27.41
C GLU A 6 -6.96 -42.83 26.13
N ALA A 7 -7.97 -42.34 25.37
CA ALA A 7 -7.76 -41.47 24.21
C ALA A 7 -7.22 -40.13 24.69
N GLY A 8 -6.10 -39.71 24.12
CA GLY A 8 -5.44 -38.43 24.45
C GLY A 8 -6.16 -37.21 23.85
N PRO A 9 -5.80 -36.00 24.27
CA PRO A 9 -6.52 -34.74 24.00
C PRO A 9 -6.22 -34.12 22.63
N ASP A 10 -5.98 -34.90 21.58
CA ASP A 10 -5.49 -34.39 20.29
C ASP A 10 -6.58 -33.93 19.27
N GLU A 11 -7.87 -34.12 19.57
CA GLU A 11 -8.95 -33.77 18.63
C GLU A 11 -9.45 -32.32 18.74
N GLU A 12 -9.16 -31.57 19.81
CA GLU A 12 -9.65 -30.18 19.96
C GLU A 12 -8.84 -29.13 19.20
N HIS A 13 -7.60 -29.42 18.83
CA HIS A 13 -6.74 -28.42 18.14
C HIS A 13 -7.06 -28.23 16.64
N GLY A 14 -7.65 -29.25 16.00
CA GLY A 14 -7.99 -29.18 14.56
C GLY A 14 -9.18 -28.29 14.25
N SER A 15 -10.16 -28.20 15.15
CA SER A 15 -11.38 -27.41 14.93
C SER A 15 -11.12 -25.90 15.00
N GLY A 16 -10.28 -25.45 15.92
CA GLY A 16 -9.94 -24.04 16.09
C GLY A 16 -9.25 -23.43 14.86
N LEU A 17 -8.30 -24.17 14.26
CA LEU A 17 -7.61 -23.74 13.05
C LEU A 17 -8.56 -23.62 11.85
N LEU A 18 -9.50 -24.55 11.70
CA LEU A 18 -10.51 -24.53 10.63
C LEU A 18 -11.41 -23.27 10.73
N TRP A 19 -11.86 -22.92 11.92
CA TRP A 19 -12.67 -21.70 12.14
C TRP A 19 -11.90 -20.42 11.86
N VAL A 20 -10.61 -20.37 12.20
CA VAL A 20 -9.74 -19.22 11.87
C VAL A 20 -9.58 -19.10 10.35
N LEU A 21 -9.29 -20.19 9.66
CA LEU A 21 -9.16 -20.19 8.20
C LEU A 21 -10.46 -19.79 7.49
N LEU A 22 -11.60 -20.33 7.96
CA LEU A 22 -12.91 -19.98 7.44
C LEU A 22 -13.22 -18.49 7.68
N GLY A 23 -12.92 -17.97 8.87
CA GLY A 23 -13.07 -16.54 9.19
C GLY A 23 -12.22 -15.64 8.28
N MET A 24 -10.98 -16.03 8.02
CA MET A 24 -10.09 -15.31 7.09
C MET A 24 -10.62 -15.34 5.64
N MET A 25 -11.14 -16.48 5.19
CA MET A 25 -11.78 -16.59 3.88
C MET A 25 -13.00 -15.67 3.77
N VAL A 26 -13.92 -15.75 4.74
CA VAL A 26 -15.12 -14.91 4.77
C VAL A 26 -14.75 -13.42 4.77
N MET A 27 -13.79 -13.02 5.62
CA MET A 27 -13.30 -11.65 5.66
C MET A 27 -12.72 -11.19 4.32
N SER A 28 -11.92 -12.04 3.69
CA SER A 28 -11.35 -11.76 2.35
C SER A 28 -12.45 -11.56 1.30
N TRP A 29 -13.49 -12.41 1.30
CA TRP A 29 -14.64 -12.27 0.40
C TRP A 29 -15.44 -10.99 0.67
N MET A 30 -15.70 -10.66 1.94
CA MET A 30 -16.39 -9.42 2.32
C MET A 30 -15.65 -8.16 1.84
N LEU A 31 -14.32 -8.12 2.01
CA LEU A 31 -13.50 -7.01 1.53
C LEU A 31 -13.59 -6.86 0.01
N ARG A 32 -13.64 -7.97 -0.73
CA ARG A 32 -13.77 -7.96 -2.19
C ARG A 32 -15.14 -7.48 -2.66
N ILE A 33 -16.20 -7.92 -2.00
CA ILE A 33 -17.58 -7.42 -2.27
C ILE A 33 -17.62 -5.91 -2.02
N LEU A 34 -17.01 -5.44 -0.94
CA LEU A 34 -16.92 -4.02 -0.62
C LEU A 34 -16.14 -3.24 -1.70
N ASP A 35 -15.01 -3.76 -2.17
CA ASP A 35 -14.23 -3.13 -3.23
C ASP A 35 -15.05 -3.00 -4.53
N VAL A 36 -15.77 -4.08 -4.93
CA VAL A 36 -16.64 -4.06 -6.11
C VAL A 36 -17.79 -3.05 -5.91
N ALA A 37 -18.42 -3.03 -4.74
CA ALA A 37 -19.46 -2.07 -4.43
C ALA A 37 -18.94 -0.61 -4.51
N ILE A 38 -17.73 -0.36 -4.02
CA ILE A 38 -17.09 0.96 -4.12
C ILE A 38 -16.83 1.33 -5.58
N LEU A 39 -16.35 0.42 -6.40
CA LEU A 39 -16.10 0.65 -7.82
C LEU A 39 -17.41 0.89 -8.60
N LEU A 40 -18.48 0.21 -8.23
CA LEU A 40 -19.80 0.35 -8.87
C LEU A 40 -20.55 1.61 -8.43
N LEU A 41 -20.56 1.91 -7.14
CA LEU A 41 -21.43 2.92 -6.55
C LEU A 41 -20.67 4.16 -6.05
N GLY A 42 -19.36 4.04 -5.84
CA GLY A 42 -18.55 5.13 -5.30
C GLY A 42 -18.44 6.32 -6.26
N ARG A 43 -18.22 7.50 -5.67
CA ARG A 43 -17.93 8.71 -6.45
C ARG A 43 -16.56 8.56 -7.13
N LYS A 44 -16.53 8.84 -8.43
CA LYS A 44 -15.31 8.87 -9.25
C LYS A 44 -15.24 10.19 -10.01
N ALA A 45 -14.04 10.51 -10.53
CA ALA A 45 -13.87 11.63 -11.45
C ALA A 45 -14.69 11.43 -12.74
N LYS A 46 -15.16 12.51 -13.34
CA LYS A 46 -16.09 12.45 -14.49
C LYS A 46 -15.46 11.75 -15.70
N GLN A 47 -14.17 12.04 -15.98
CA GLN A 47 -13.41 11.49 -17.11
C GLN A 47 -13.07 10.01 -16.96
N VAL A 48 -13.10 9.45 -15.75
CA VAL A 48 -12.69 8.07 -15.51
C VAL A 48 -13.80 7.10 -15.87
N SER A 49 -13.47 6.07 -16.65
CA SER A 49 -14.41 5.02 -17.05
C SER A 49 -14.61 4.01 -15.90
N ARG A 50 -15.85 3.85 -15.45
CA ARG A 50 -16.20 2.81 -14.45
C ARG A 50 -15.91 1.40 -14.96
N ARG A 51 -16.14 1.18 -16.28
CA ARG A 51 -15.84 -0.10 -16.94
C ARG A 51 -14.33 -0.38 -16.88
N ALA A 52 -13.48 0.61 -17.14
CA ALA A 52 -12.03 0.45 -17.06
C ALA A 52 -11.57 0.13 -15.62
N LEU A 53 -12.11 0.81 -14.61
CA LEU A 53 -11.82 0.52 -13.20
C LEU A 53 -12.21 -0.91 -12.80
N LEU A 54 -13.38 -1.38 -13.21
CA LEU A 54 -13.84 -2.74 -12.93
C LEU A 54 -13.01 -3.78 -13.67
N ALA A 55 -12.60 -3.50 -14.92
CA ALA A 55 -11.72 -4.37 -15.69
C ALA A 55 -10.34 -4.49 -15.02
N ALA A 56 -9.75 -3.36 -14.60
CA ALA A 56 -8.50 -3.31 -13.86
C ALA A 56 -8.59 -4.12 -12.54
N TYR A 57 -9.61 -3.90 -11.75
CA TYR A 57 -9.84 -4.67 -10.53
C TYR A 57 -10.03 -6.17 -10.81
N GLY A 58 -10.73 -6.52 -11.88
CA GLY A 58 -10.88 -7.92 -12.32
C GLY A 58 -9.56 -8.57 -12.71
N ARG A 59 -8.63 -7.82 -13.35
CA ARG A 59 -7.26 -8.28 -13.64
C ARG A 59 -6.46 -8.48 -12.35
N MET A 60 -6.50 -7.51 -11.43
CA MET A 60 -5.89 -7.66 -10.09
C MET A 60 -6.36 -8.92 -9.38
N TRP A 61 -7.66 -9.21 -9.43
CA TRP A 61 -8.21 -10.41 -8.81
C TRP A 61 -7.67 -11.70 -9.44
N ARG A 62 -7.72 -11.82 -10.77
CA ARG A 62 -7.24 -13.01 -11.48
C ARG A 62 -5.75 -13.28 -11.22
N GLY A 63 -4.95 -12.24 -11.14
CA GLY A 63 -3.54 -12.34 -10.82
C GLY A 63 -3.27 -12.83 -9.39
N MET A 64 -4.09 -12.39 -8.41
CA MET A 64 -3.95 -12.82 -7.00
C MET A 64 -4.17 -14.32 -6.80
N SER A 65 -4.99 -14.96 -7.64
CA SER A 65 -5.22 -16.41 -7.56
C SER A 65 -4.09 -17.25 -8.16
N LYS A 66 -3.21 -16.66 -8.95
CA LYS A 66 -2.13 -17.38 -9.64
C LYS A 66 -0.80 -17.38 -8.88
N ARG A 67 -0.54 -16.37 -8.05
CA ARG A 67 0.70 -16.26 -7.25
C ARG A 67 0.40 -15.64 -5.89
N SER A 68 0.74 -16.36 -4.82
CA SER A 68 0.69 -15.80 -3.47
C SER A 68 1.77 -14.71 -3.32
N PRO A 69 1.42 -13.52 -2.80
CA PRO A 69 2.43 -12.52 -2.47
C PRO A 69 3.29 -12.91 -1.25
N PHE A 70 2.93 -14.02 -0.60
CA PHE A 70 3.57 -14.54 0.60
C PHE A 70 4.46 -15.78 0.34
N GLU A 71 4.67 -16.18 -0.92
CA GLU A 71 5.59 -17.26 -1.24
C GLU A 71 7.02 -16.83 -0.87
N GLU A 72 7.55 -17.47 0.17
CA GLU A 72 8.92 -17.30 0.60
C GLU A 72 9.86 -18.04 -0.36
N GLY A 73 11.04 -17.44 -0.67
CA GLY A 73 12.15 -18.17 -1.23
C GLY A 73 12.43 -17.95 -2.71
N ASP A 74 11.82 -16.97 -3.36
CA ASP A 74 12.22 -16.60 -4.72
C ASP A 74 13.58 -15.89 -4.68
N PHE A 75 14.60 -16.53 -5.27
CA PHE A 75 15.97 -16.01 -5.34
C PHE A 75 16.02 -14.61 -5.98
N ALA A 76 15.17 -14.35 -6.97
CA ALA A 76 15.05 -13.06 -7.63
C ALA A 76 14.59 -11.94 -6.66
N ARG A 77 13.62 -12.24 -5.78
CA ARG A 77 13.16 -11.29 -4.73
C ARG A 77 14.28 -10.94 -3.78
N VAL A 78 15.01 -11.95 -3.31
CA VAL A 78 16.13 -11.76 -2.39
C VAL A 78 17.23 -10.94 -3.03
N GLN A 79 17.53 -11.18 -4.31
CA GLN A 79 18.52 -10.39 -5.06
C GLN A 79 18.08 -8.95 -5.26
N ALA A 80 16.82 -8.71 -5.69
CA ALA A 80 16.29 -7.36 -5.86
C ALA A 80 16.32 -6.55 -4.56
N ALA A 81 15.93 -7.18 -3.44
CA ALA A 81 16.00 -6.55 -2.14
C ALA A 81 17.44 -6.20 -1.73
N ARG A 82 18.38 -7.11 -1.92
CA ARG A 82 19.81 -6.86 -1.63
C ARG A 82 20.37 -5.73 -2.49
N ALA A 83 20.04 -5.69 -3.77
CA ALA A 83 20.42 -4.61 -4.68
C ALA A 83 19.92 -3.24 -4.21
N ALA A 84 18.70 -3.18 -3.67
CA ALA A 84 18.13 -1.97 -3.05
C ALA A 84 18.64 -1.71 -1.62
N GLY A 85 19.48 -2.59 -1.07
CA GLY A 85 19.98 -2.47 0.31
C GLY A 85 18.95 -2.77 1.39
N LEU A 86 17.92 -3.58 1.06
CA LEU A 86 16.85 -4.00 1.95
C LEU A 86 17.14 -5.37 2.57
N SER A 87 16.61 -5.60 3.76
CA SER A 87 16.60 -6.92 4.40
C SER A 87 15.37 -7.74 3.98
N GLN A 88 15.42 -9.07 4.15
CA GLN A 88 14.26 -9.93 3.86
C GLN A 88 13.02 -9.56 4.69
N LYS A 89 13.20 -9.07 5.92
CA LYS A 89 12.09 -8.62 6.78
C LYS A 89 11.34 -7.41 6.21
N GLU A 90 12.00 -6.64 5.35
CA GLU A 90 11.42 -5.47 4.69
C GLU A 90 10.59 -5.85 3.45
N LEU A 91 10.63 -7.12 3.03
CA LEU A 91 9.87 -7.66 1.91
C LEU A 91 8.48 -8.20 2.32
N VAL A 92 8.12 -8.08 3.59
CA VAL A 92 6.80 -8.52 4.03
C VAL A 92 5.72 -7.70 3.34
N TYR A 93 4.84 -8.39 2.64
CA TYR A 93 3.79 -7.78 1.86
C TYR A 93 2.52 -7.55 2.68
N GLY A 94 1.92 -6.40 2.51
CA GLY A 94 0.60 -6.08 3.07
C GLY A 94 -0.15 -5.15 2.13
N GLU A 95 -1.46 -5.27 2.04
CA GLU A 95 -2.26 -4.45 1.13
C GLU A 95 -3.08 -3.39 1.86
N THR A 96 -3.10 -2.19 1.32
CA THR A 96 -4.05 -1.15 1.72
C THR A 96 -5.40 -1.43 1.06
N PRO A 97 -6.49 -1.71 1.81
CA PRO A 97 -7.81 -1.92 1.24
C PRO A 97 -8.25 -0.70 0.41
N LEU A 98 -8.98 -0.93 -0.69
CA LEU A 98 -9.39 0.12 -1.62
C LEU A 98 -10.15 1.25 -0.92
N TRP A 99 -11.05 0.93 0.01
CA TRP A 99 -11.82 1.93 0.76
C TRP A 99 -10.92 2.77 1.69
N THR A 100 -9.91 2.14 2.33
CA THR A 100 -8.93 2.85 3.16
C THR A 100 -8.10 3.81 2.31
N ALA A 101 -7.58 3.33 1.17
CA ALA A 101 -6.86 4.16 0.21
C ALA A 101 -7.71 5.35 -0.26
N LEU A 102 -8.93 5.11 -0.72
CA LEU A 102 -9.83 6.17 -1.18
C LEU A 102 -10.14 7.21 -0.10
N ARG A 103 -10.38 6.78 1.14
CA ARG A 103 -10.63 7.73 2.24
C ARG A 103 -9.40 8.55 2.57
N ALA A 104 -8.23 7.92 2.58
CA ALA A 104 -6.94 8.58 2.83
C ALA A 104 -6.65 9.62 1.74
N LEU A 105 -6.72 9.20 0.47
CA LEU A 105 -6.46 10.07 -0.68
C LEU A 105 -7.44 11.24 -0.76
N ARG A 106 -8.75 11.01 -0.53
CA ARG A 106 -9.75 12.10 -0.46
C ARG A 106 -9.48 13.07 0.67
N ARG A 107 -9.07 12.58 1.85
CA ARG A 107 -8.70 13.43 2.98
C ARG A 107 -7.48 14.30 2.66
N ALA A 108 -6.52 13.76 1.91
CA ALA A 108 -5.37 14.51 1.43
C ALA A 108 -5.71 15.51 0.30
N GLY A 109 -6.91 15.44 -0.28
CA GLY A 109 -7.34 16.31 -1.38
C GLY A 109 -6.88 15.82 -2.75
N VAL A 110 -6.55 14.52 -2.89
CA VAL A 110 -6.18 13.95 -4.20
C VAL A 110 -7.36 14.03 -5.17
N GLY A 111 -7.11 14.49 -6.38
CA GLY A 111 -8.08 14.65 -7.46
C GLY A 111 -7.41 14.87 -8.82
N GLU A 112 -8.16 15.38 -9.80
CA GLU A 112 -7.80 15.48 -11.22
C GLU A 112 -6.49 16.25 -11.51
N HIS A 113 -6.10 17.16 -10.63
CA HIS A 113 -4.87 17.97 -10.77
C HIS A 113 -3.73 17.47 -9.88
N SER A 114 -3.88 16.29 -9.30
CA SER A 114 -2.87 15.73 -8.40
C SER A 114 -1.89 14.86 -9.15
N ASN A 115 -0.60 14.97 -8.77
CA ASN A 115 0.46 14.05 -9.13
C ASN A 115 0.81 13.24 -7.88
N LEU A 116 0.34 11.98 -7.81
CA LEU A 116 0.58 11.08 -6.70
C LEU A 116 1.78 10.17 -6.97
N LEU A 117 2.69 10.08 -6.03
CA LEU A 117 3.72 9.03 -5.96
C LEU A 117 3.35 8.01 -4.89
N ASP A 118 3.26 6.73 -5.27
CA ASP A 118 3.08 5.59 -4.34
C ASP A 118 4.41 4.85 -4.19
N ILE A 119 5.05 5.00 -3.03
CA ILE A 119 6.34 4.40 -2.70
C ILE A 119 6.12 3.01 -2.08
N GLY A 120 6.64 1.97 -2.75
CA GLY A 120 6.34 0.59 -2.42
C GLY A 120 4.91 0.24 -2.85
N CYS A 121 4.57 0.54 -4.09
CA CYS A 121 3.20 0.43 -4.61
C CYS A 121 2.65 -1.00 -4.63
N GLY A 122 3.52 -2.01 -4.50
CA GLY A 122 3.15 -3.40 -4.52
C GLY A 122 2.30 -3.73 -5.75
N ARG A 123 1.13 -4.29 -5.52
CA ARG A 123 0.17 -4.67 -6.59
C ARG A 123 -0.78 -3.53 -7.02
N GLY A 124 -0.52 -2.27 -6.61
CA GLY A 124 -1.16 -1.09 -7.18
C GLY A 124 -2.54 -0.73 -6.63
N ARG A 125 -2.95 -1.17 -5.44
CA ARG A 125 -4.29 -0.82 -4.89
C ARG A 125 -4.48 0.68 -4.63
N VAL A 126 -3.43 1.36 -4.18
CA VAL A 126 -3.47 2.81 -3.98
C VAL A 126 -3.54 3.53 -5.32
N LEU A 127 -2.84 3.01 -6.35
CA LEU A 127 -2.92 3.53 -7.71
C LEU A 127 -4.32 3.38 -8.32
N LEU A 128 -5.00 2.23 -8.09
CA LEU A 128 -6.40 2.06 -8.50
C LEU A 128 -7.32 3.08 -7.82
N ALA A 129 -7.11 3.33 -6.52
CA ALA A 129 -7.86 4.36 -5.78
C ALA A 129 -7.59 5.76 -6.33
N SER A 130 -6.34 6.06 -6.67
CA SER A 130 -5.91 7.32 -7.30
C SER A 130 -6.56 7.52 -8.68
N ALA A 131 -6.52 6.49 -9.53
CA ALA A 131 -7.17 6.51 -10.83
C ALA A 131 -8.68 6.78 -10.71
N MET A 132 -9.35 6.18 -9.72
CA MET A 132 -10.77 6.46 -9.46
C MET A 132 -11.04 7.94 -9.14
N LEU A 133 -10.08 8.63 -8.54
CA LEU A 133 -10.14 10.07 -8.26
C LEU A 133 -9.70 10.94 -9.44
N GLY A 134 -9.20 10.35 -10.52
CA GLY A 134 -8.76 11.04 -11.72
C GLY A 134 -7.37 11.69 -11.60
N ALA A 135 -6.59 11.34 -10.60
CA ALA A 135 -5.25 11.84 -10.42
C ALA A 135 -4.26 11.15 -11.37
N HIS A 136 -3.22 11.87 -11.77
CA HIS A 136 -2.03 11.25 -12.33
C HIS A 136 -1.27 10.56 -11.19
N SER A 137 -0.84 9.31 -11.41
CA SER A 137 -0.16 8.55 -10.37
C SER A 137 0.97 7.70 -10.92
N ARG A 138 2.08 7.71 -10.17
CA ARG A 138 3.24 6.87 -10.41
C ARG A 138 3.42 5.96 -9.20
N GLY A 139 3.48 4.65 -9.45
CA GLY A 139 3.86 3.67 -8.45
C GLY A 139 5.29 3.19 -8.68
N VAL A 140 6.07 3.09 -7.62
CA VAL A 140 7.41 2.51 -7.67
C VAL A 140 7.53 1.37 -6.67
N ASP A 141 8.15 0.28 -7.10
CA ASP A 141 8.50 -0.86 -6.24
C ASP A 141 9.84 -1.44 -6.69
N VAL A 142 10.62 -1.98 -5.77
CA VAL A 142 11.89 -2.64 -6.08
C VAL A 142 11.68 -4.08 -6.57
N LEU A 143 10.52 -4.66 -6.31
CA LEU A 143 10.17 -6.01 -6.69
C LEU A 143 9.49 -6.03 -8.06
N LYS A 144 10.22 -6.50 -9.07
CA LYS A 144 9.73 -6.59 -10.45
C LYS A 144 8.40 -7.34 -10.54
N GLU A 145 8.22 -8.42 -9.80
CA GLU A 145 6.98 -9.21 -9.81
C GLU A 145 5.74 -8.42 -9.36
N HIS A 146 5.91 -7.48 -8.43
CA HIS A 146 4.83 -6.58 -7.99
C HIS A 146 4.51 -5.58 -9.08
N VAL A 147 5.54 -5.01 -9.71
CA VAL A 147 5.38 -4.04 -10.80
C VAL A 147 4.72 -4.68 -12.01
N ASP A 148 5.20 -5.85 -12.45
CA ASP A 148 4.60 -6.59 -13.58
C ASP A 148 3.12 -6.88 -13.33
N PHE A 149 2.78 -7.26 -12.09
CA PHE A 149 1.39 -7.49 -11.70
C PHE A 149 0.55 -6.20 -11.74
N ALA A 150 1.08 -5.11 -11.20
CA ALA A 150 0.40 -3.84 -11.17
C ALA A 150 0.25 -3.25 -12.58
N GLU A 151 1.25 -3.38 -13.42
CA GLU A 151 1.24 -2.94 -14.82
C GLU A 151 0.21 -3.74 -15.65
N ASP A 152 0.18 -5.07 -15.53
CA ASP A 152 -0.84 -5.93 -16.19
C ASP A 152 -2.26 -5.52 -15.75
N ALA A 153 -2.43 -5.20 -14.49
CA ALA A 153 -3.74 -4.83 -13.95
C ALA A 153 -4.17 -3.40 -14.32
N LEU A 154 -3.26 -2.43 -14.27
CA LEU A 154 -3.56 -1.00 -14.26
C LEU A 154 -3.08 -0.25 -15.51
N GLY A 155 -2.18 -0.83 -16.33
CA GLY A 155 -1.53 -0.15 -17.44
C GLY A 155 -2.48 0.42 -18.51
N GLU A 156 -3.74 -0.04 -18.56
CA GLU A 156 -4.78 0.52 -19.43
C GLU A 156 -5.53 1.73 -18.80
N LEU A 157 -5.21 2.09 -17.55
CA LEU A 157 -5.82 3.26 -16.91
C LEU A 157 -5.02 4.51 -17.24
N ASP A 158 -5.67 5.50 -17.82
CA ASP A 158 -5.05 6.78 -18.15
C ASP A 158 -4.45 7.43 -16.89
N GLY A 159 -3.23 7.95 -17.03
CA GLY A 159 -2.53 8.66 -15.96
C GLY A 159 -1.94 7.76 -14.87
N VAL A 160 -1.92 6.44 -15.04
CA VAL A 160 -1.26 5.50 -14.12
C VAL A 160 0.02 4.95 -14.75
N VAL A 161 1.14 5.08 -14.04
CA VAL A 161 2.45 4.54 -14.45
C VAL A 161 3.00 3.71 -13.29
N VAL A 162 3.58 2.54 -13.61
CA VAL A 162 4.22 1.67 -12.62
C VAL A 162 5.64 1.36 -13.07
N GLU A 163 6.62 1.44 -12.16
CA GLU A 163 8.03 1.28 -12.51
C GLU A 163 8.77 0.42 -11.49
N VAL A 164 9.65 -0.46 -11.97
CA VAL A 164 10.66 -1.11 -11.11
C VAL A 164 11.72 -0.07 -10.77
N LYS A 165 11.66 0.49 -9.58
CA LYS A 165 12.57 1.59 -9.21
C LYS A 165 12.75 1.70 -7.71
N ASP A 166 13.99 2.01 -7.28
CA ASP A 166 14.24 2.45 -5.91
C ASP A 166 13.61 3.83 -5.70
N ALA A 167 12.82 3.98 -4.65
CA ALA A 167 12.18 5.24 -4.27
C ALA A 167 13.18 6.40 -4.16
N LEU A 168 14.41 6.12 -3.74
CA LEU A 168 15.48 7.11 -3.60
C LEU A 168 16.01 7.67 -4.95
N ALA A 169 15.66 7.01 -6.06
CA ALA A 169 16.01 7.45 -7.41
C ALA A 169 14.86 8.19 -8.12
N VAL A 170 13.75 8.44 -7.42
CA VAL A 170 12.61 9.19 -7.98
C VAL A 170 12.83 10.67 -7.76
N ASP A 171 12.72 11.48 -8.81
CA ASP A 171 12.63 12.93 -8.67
C ASP A 171 11.26 13.30 -8.08
N LEU A 172 11.26 14.06 -6.99
CA LEU A 172 10.06 14.49 -6.28
C LEU A 172 9.51 15.83 -6.78
N THR A 173 10.18 16.49 -7.73
CA THR A 173 9.74 17.76 -8.32
C THR A 173 8.37 17.62 -8.97
N GLY A 174 7.43 18.50 -8.62
CA GLY A 174 6.06 18.49 -9.13
C GLY A 174 5.18 17.37 -8.59
N ILE A 175 5.66 16.54 -7.66
CA ILE A 175 4.83 15.58 -6.93
C ILE A 175 4.02 16.32 -5.87
N SER A 176 2.70 16.29 -6.00
CA SER A 176 1.81 16.97 -5.06
C SER A 176 1.43 16.10 -3.86
N HIS A 177 1.47 14.78 -4.02
CA HIS A 177 1.10 13.82 -2.98
C HIS A 177 2.02 12.61 -3.00
N VAL A 178 2.43 12.15 -1.81
CA VAL A 178 3.16 10.90 -1.62
C VAL A 178 2.35 9.99 -0.73
N PHE A 179 2.18 8.73 -1.13
CA PHE A 179 1.68 7.65 -0.28
C PHE A 179 2.85 6.70 0.04
N LEU A 180 3.01 6.36 1.31
CA LEU A 180 4.14 5.58 1.79
C LEU A 180 3.70 4.63 2.91
N THR A 181 3.87 3.32 2.67
CA THR A 181 3.69 2.29 3.70
C THR A 181 5.05 1.82 4.18
N TRP A 182 5.52 2.33 5.32
CA TRP A 182 6.82 1.94 5.88
C TRP A 182 6.75 1.00 7.09
N THR A 183 5.64 0.26 7.18
CA THR A 183 5.38 -0.72 8.25
C THR A 183 6.51 -1.72 8.44
N CYS A 184 7.06 -2.26 7.36
CA CYS A 184 8.12 -3.27 7.40
C CYS A 184 9.52 -2.69 7.19
N MET A 185 9.65 -1.39 6.90
CA MET A 185 10.95 -0.76 6.68
C MET A 185 11.77 -0.68 7.97
N SER A 186 13.04 -1.05 7.88
CA SER A 186 14.00 -0.87 8.97
C SER A 186 14.20 0.61 9.29
N GLN A 187 14.67 0.92 10.49
CA GLN A 187 14.99 2.30 10.86
C GLN A 187 15.99 2.93 9.88
N LYS A 188 16.99 2.16 9.43
CA LYS A 188 17.97 2.61 8.43
C LYS A 188 17.30 3.01 7.12
N THR A 189 16.39 2.18 6.60
CA THR A 189 15.65 2.45 5.37
C THR A 189 14.73 3.66 5.54
N ARG A 190 13.98 3.75 6.66
CA ARG A 190 13.14 4.91 6.96
C ARG A 190 13.94 6.20 6.99
N SER A 191 15.12 6.21 7.63
CA SER A 191 15.99 7.41 7.66
C SER A 191 16.50 7.82 6.28
N ARG A 192 16.75 6.87 5.36
CA ARG A 192 17.13 7.18 3.98
C ARG A 192 15.96 7.80 3.21
N VAL A 193 14.78 7.17 3.31
CA VAL A 193 13.56 7.67 2.66
C VAL A 193 13.17 9.04 3.23
N ALA A 194 13.24 9.23 4.55
CA ALA A 194 12.95 10.52 5.19
C ALA A 194 13.85 11.65 4.66
N ARG A 195 15.16 11.40 4.51
CA ARG A 195 16.09 12.37 3.91
C ARG A 195 15.77 12.67 2.44
N HIS A 196 15.35 11.65 1.69
CA HIS A 196 14.92 11.86 0.30
C HIS A 196 13.63 12.70 0.23
N LEU A 197 12.66 12.42 1.09
CA LEU A 197 11.42 13.20 1.17
C LEU A 197 11.62 14.68 1.54
N ALA A 198 12.78 15.05 2.11
CA ALA A 198 13.11 16.45 2.38
C ALA A 198 13.29 17.29 1.10
N SER A 199 13.53 16.64 -0.06
CA SER A 199 13.62 17.34 -1.37
C SER A 199 12.25 17.57 -2.04
N ALA A 200 11.15 17.15 -1.41
CA ALA A 200 9.81 17.40 -1.95
C ALA A 200 9.47 18.90 -1.89
N ASP A 201 8.68 19.35 -2.87
CA ASP A 201 8.23 20.72 -2.94
C ASP A 201 7.40 21.12 -1.71
N VAL A 202 7.51 22.37 -1.27
CA VAL A 202 6.66 22.91 -0.20
C VAL A 202 5.19 22.80 -0.61
N GLY A 203 4.33 22.38 0.32
CA GLY A 203 2.93 22.07 0.06
C GLY A 203 2.66 20.63 -0.39
N THR A 204 3.71 19.83 -0.70
CA THR A 204 3.54 18.40 -0.96
C THR A 204 2.92 17.72 0.26
N LYS A 205 1.92 16.88 0.04
CA LYS A 205 1.25 16.12 1.11
C LYS A 205 1.77 14.69 1.17
N LEU A 206 2.07 14.23 2.38
CA LEU A 206 2.55 12.89 2.68
C LEU A 206 1.49 12.12 3.48
N LEU A 207 1.03 11.03 2.92
CA LEU A 207 0.28 9.99 3.63
C LEU A 207 1.24 8.87 4.02
N CYS A 208 1.49 8.69 5.31
CA CYS A 208 2.39 7.64 5.79
C CYS A 208 1.73 6.70 6.81
N VAL A 209 1.99 5.41 6.64
CA VAL A 209 1.34 4.32 7.39
C VAL A 209 2.32 3.73 8.41
N SER A 210 1.84 3.47 9.62
CA SER A 210 2.50 2.83 10.78
C SER A 210 3.49 3.69 11.55
N HIS A 211 4.19 4.59 10.90
CA HIS A 211 5.12 5.50 11.58
C HIS A 211 4.80 6.94 11.22
N PRO A 212 5.11 7.90 12.11
CA PRO A 212 4.90 9.33 11.83
C PRO A 212 5.77 9.80 10.65
N PRO A 213 5.41 10.95 10.04
CA PRO A 213 6.23 11.58 9.02
C PRO A 213 7.61 11.96 9.58
N PRO A 214 8.59 12.27 8.70
CA PRO A 214 9.88 12.81 9.16
C PRO A 214 9.65 14.03 10.07
N GLU A 215 10.47 14.14 11.12
CA GLU A 215 10.31 15.23 12.09
C GLU A 215 10.63 16.61 11.51
N GLN A 216 11.57 16.67 10.56
CA GLN A 216 12.01 17.93 9.96
C GLN A 216 11.23 18.23 8.67
N GLY A 217 10.72 19.45 8.58
CA GLY A 217 10.10 19.99 7.40
C GLY A 217 8.69 19.42 7.08
N TRP A 218 8.06 18.66 7.99
CA TRP A 218 6.74 18.10 7.79
C TRP A 218 5.82 18.46 8.96
N ARG A 219 4.71 19.13 8.64
CA ARG A 219 3.66 19.48 9.61
C ARG A 219 2.54 18.44 9.54
N VAL A 220 2.24 17.76 10.66
CA VAL A 220 1.12 16.82 10.72
C VAL A 220 -0.20 17.60 10.68
N LEU A 221 -1.04 17.28 9.70
CA LEU A 221 -2.38 17.86 9.52
C LEU A 221 -3.46 16.98 10.14
N TRP A 222 -3.25 15.67 10.12
CA TRP A 222 -4.21 14.70 10.66
C TRP A 222 -3.54 13.37 10.97
N HIS A 223 -4.10 12.68 11.96
CA HIS A 223 -3.74 11.32 12.35
C HIS A 223 -4.99 10.50 12.62
N GLY A 224 -4.96 9.20 12.31
CA GLY A 224 -6.03 8.24 12.59
C GLY A 224 -5.54 6.80 12.49
N ARG A 225 -6.42 5.85 12.83
CA ARG A 225 -6.09 4.41 12.84
C ARG A 225 -7.08 3.61 11.98
N PRO A 226 -7.04 3.75 10.64
CA PRO A 226 -7.87 2.96 9.74
C PRO A 226 -7.48 1.48 9.76
N PHE A 227 -8.32 0.67 9.08
CA PHE A 227 -8.10 -0.76 8.92
C PHE A 227 -7.27 -1.05 7.66
N PHE A 228 -6.29 -1.94 7.78
CA PHE A 228 -5.48 -2.52 6.72
C PHE A 228 -5.64 -4.03 6.69
N THR A 229 -5.07 -4.74 5.70
CA THR A 229 -5.18 -6.21 5.65
C THR A 229 -4.51 -6.92 6.82
N TRP A 230 -3.58 -6.26 7.49
CA TRP A 230 -2.88 -6.74 8.71
C TRP A 230 -3.47 -6.19 10.02
N GLY A 231 -4.60 -5.48 9.98
CA GLY A 231 -5.26 -4.92 11.15
C GLY A 231 -5.30 -3.38 11.15
N LYS A 232 -5.55 -2.77 12.32
CA LYS A 232 -5.54 -1.31 12.46
C LYS A 232 -4.09 -0.81 12.58
N ALA A 233 -3.75 0.18 11.76
CA ALA A 233 -2.44 0.84 11.81
C ALA A 233 -2.61 2.36 11.81
N ASP A 234 -1.60 3.06 12.35
CA ASP A 234 -1.57 4.51 12.32
C ASP A 234 -1.43 5.01 10.87
N LEU A 235 -2.17 6.04 10.53
CA LEU A 235 -2.08 6.75 9.26
C LEU A 235 -1.99 8.24 9.55
N TYR A 236 -0.94 8.85 9.07
CA TYR A 236 -0.68 10.28 9.20
C TYR A 236 -0.85 10.95 7.84
N LEU A 237 -1.45 12.14 7.86
CA LEU A 237 -1.40 13.11 6.78
C LEU A 237 -0.55 14.28 7.24
N ALA A 238 0.51 14.56 6.53
CA ALA A 238 1.39 15.69 6.78
C ALA A 238 1.58 16.52 5.52
N GLU A 239 2.09 17.74 5.67
CA GLU A 239 2.39 18.67 4.59
C GLU A 239 3.83 19.17 4.73
N ARG A 240 4.53 19.25 3.61
CA ARG A 240 5.88 19.85 3.54
C ARG A 240 5.79 21.34 3.81
N SER A 241 6.53 21.84 4.80
CA SER A 241 6.45 23.24 5.27
C SER A 241 7.86 23.77 5.58
N GLU A 242 8.17 24.96 5.13
CA GLU A 242 9.42 25.64 5.46
C GLU A 242 9.48 26.06 6.95
N GLU A 243 8.33 26.41 7.55
CA GLU A 243 8.28 26.81 8.95
C GLU A 243 8.67 25.66 9.90
N ALA A 244 8.24 24.43 9.56
CA ALA A 244 8.61 23.24 10.34
C ALA A 244 10.12 22.89 10.24
N GLU A 245 10.83 23.49 9.32
CA GLU A 245 12.29 23.37 9.17
C GLU A 245 13.02 24.37 10.08
N ASN A 246 12.49 25.57 10.25
CA ASN A 246 13.09 26.69 10.99
C ASN A 246 12.82 26.63 12.50
N GLU A 247 11.65 26.12 12.95
CA GLU A 247 11.27 26.06 14.38
C GLU A 247 12.19 25.19 15.26
N ARG A 248 13.03 24.33 14.64
CA ARG A 248 13.99 23.48 15.37
C ARG A 248 15.44 23.87 15.16
N ALA A 249 15.72 24.84 14.30
CA ALA A 249 17.05 25.40 14.09
C ALA A 249 17.33 26.62 15.03
N ALA A 250 16.29 27.07 15.73
CA ALA A 250 16.32 28.14 16.72
C ALA A 250 16.26 27.57 18.15
#